data_bc14e50e14235fd541b56e4ad08972fb
#
_entry.id   bc14e50e14235fd541b56e4ad08972fb
#
_cell.length_a   1.000
_cell.length_b   1.000
_cell.length_c   1.000
_cell.angle_alpha   90.00
_cell.angle_beta   90.00
_cell.angle_gamma   90.00
#
_symmetry.space_group_name_H-M   'P 1'
#
loop_
_entity.id
_entity.type
_entity.pdbx_description
1 polymer ?
#
loop_
_entity_poly.entity_id
_entity_poly.type
_entity_poly.pdbx_seq_one_letter_code
_entity_poly.pdbx_strand_id
1 'polypeptide(L)'
;MPALFSYPKSQKLKSRKQIEILFSNNRSLYSYPLKILYQYSLHSTHQPYLQAGVTVSSRHFKKATQRNRIKRLLREAYRTNKVSLQHFLELKQVGLTLFIIYVGKEMPDIHILNRAVQKLLPEIFNVLLHEMDTTSN
;
A
#
# COMPACT_ATOMS: atom_id res chain seq x y z
N MET A 1 23.02 -0.27 -0.29
CA MET A 1 21.74 0.15 0.28
C MET A 1 20.83 0.74 -0.78
N PRO A 2 19.57 0.36 -0.79
CA PRO A 2 18.65 1.05 -1.69
C PRO A 2 18.44 2.49 -1.23
N ALA A 3 18.15 3.38 -2.18
CA ALA A 3 17.83 4.77 -1.86
C ALA A 3 16.54 4.83 -1.03
N LEU A 4 16.39 5.87 -0.19
CA LEU A 4 15.23 6.01 0.70
C LEU A 4 13.90 5.95 -0.04
N PHE A 5 13.82 6.56 -1.24
CA PHE A 5 12.60 6.59 -2.02
C PHE A 5 12.53 5.50 -3.07
N SER A 6 13.43 4.51 -3.03
CA SER A 6 13.39 3.44 -4.02
C SER A 6 12.21 2.51 -3.76
N TYR A 7 11.71 1.92 -4.83
CA TYR A 7 10.63 0.94 -4.76
C TYR A 7 11.08 -0.26 -5.59
N PRO A 8 12.04 -1.05 -5.03
CA PRO A 8 12.62 -2.14 -5.79
C PRO A 8 11.65 -3.29 -6.01
N LYS A 9 12.01 -4.17 -6.94
CA LYS A 9 11.20 -5.31 -7.33
C LYS A 9 10.82 -6.19 -6.14
N SER A 10 11.71 -6.34 -5.16
CA SER A 10 11.45 -7.14 -3.97
C SER A 10 10.33 -6.59 -3.09
N GLN A 11 10.08 -5.29 -3.15
CA GLN A 11 9.01 -4.64 -2.38
C GLN A 11 7.69 -4.58 -3.15
N LYS A 12 7.65 -5.08 -4.38
CA LYS A 12 6.42 -5.09 -5.18
C LYS A 12 5.65 -6.36 -4.93
N LEU A 13 4.38 -6.20 -4.59
CA LEU A 13 3.49 -7.33 -4.35
C LEU A 13 3.04 -7.89 -5.70
N LYS A 14 3.43 -9.12 -6.01
CA LYS A 14 3.11 -9.78 -7.27
C LYS A 14 2.45 -11.13 -7.09
N SER A 15 2.51 -11.70 -5.89
CA SER A 15 1.96 -13.03 -5.64
C SER A 15 0.44 -12.99 -5.72
N ARG A 16 -0.14 -13.75 -6.67
CA ARG A 16 -1.58 -13.88 -6.81
C ARG A 16 -2.22 -14.41 -5.53
N LYS A 17 -1.55 -15.38 -4.89
CA LYS A 17 -2.04 -15.98 -3.66
C LYS A 17 -2.14 -14.96 -2.54
N GLN A 18 -1.11 -14.11 -2.38
CA GLN A 18 -1.13 -13.07 -1.36
C GLN A 18 -2.21 -12.03 -1.63
N ILE A 19 -2.40 -11.67 -2.91
CA ILE A 19 -3.45 -10.73 -3.29
C ILE A 19 -4.83 -11.30 -2.96
N GLU A 20 -5.05 -12.58 -3.24
CA GLU A 20 -6.32 -13.24 -2.91
C GLU A 20 -6.58 -13.24 -1.40
N ILE A 21 -5.54 -13.47 -0.60
CA ILE A 21 -5.67 -13.42 0.86
C ILE A 21 -6.07 -12.03 1.31
N LEU A 22 -5.48 -10.98 0.72
CA LEU A 22 -5.85 -9.60 1.05
C LEU A 22 -7.32 -9.31 0.76
N PHE A 23 -7.82 -9.80 -0.39
CA PHE A 23 -9.23 -9.59 -0.74
C PHE A 23 -10.17 -10.33 0.20
N SER A 24 -9.75 -11.45 0.77
CA SER A 24 -10.59 -12.23 1.68
C SER A 24 -10.56 -11.75 3.13
N ASN A 25 -9.57 -10.95 3.51
CA ASN A 25 -9.35 -10.54 4.92
C ASN A 25 -10.27 -9.44 5.41
N ASN A 26 -10.94 -8.72 4.53
CA ASN A 26 -11.84 -7.61 4.88
C ASN A 26 -11.17 -6.47 5.67
N ARG A 27 -9.84 -6.40 5.67
CA ARG A 27 -9.12 -5.29 6.31
C ARG A 27 -8.82 -4.26 5.24
N SER A 28 -9.52 -3.13 5.31
CA SER A 28 -9.36 -2.09 4.32
C SER A 28 -9.50 -0.71 4.94
N LEU A 29 -8.89 0.27 4.29
CA LEU A 29 -9.06 1.68 4.59
C LEU A 29 -9.45 2.37 3.29
N TYR A 30 -10.22 3.44 3.42
CA TYR A 30 -10.78 4.12 2.26
C TYR A 30 -10.60 5.63 2.42
N SER A 31 -10.07 6.25 1.38
CA SER A 31 -10.06 7.70 1.22
C SER A 31 -10.13 7.97 -0.27
N TYR A 32 -11.31 8.38 -0.75
CA TYR A 32 -11.53 8.57 -2.16
C TYR A 32 -10.41 9.40 -2.78
N PRO A 33 -9.81 9.02 -3.90
CA PRO A 33 -10.23 7.92 -4.80
C PRO A 33 -9.48 6.60 -4.58
N LEU A 34 -8.95 6.34 -3.39
CA LEU A 34 -8.18 5.13 -3.10
C LEU A 34 -8.85 4.26 -2.06
N LYS A 35 -8.69 2.96 -2.24
CA LYS A 35 -8.99 1.95 -1.24
C LYS A 35 -7.72 1.13 -1.04
N ILE A 36 -7.33 0.89 0.21
CA ILE A 36 -6.15 0.07 0.51
C ILE A 36 -6.59 -1.16 1.28
N LEU A 37 -6.25 -2.33 0.74
CA LEU A 37 -6.35 -3.58 1.48
C LEU A 37 -5.02 -3.81 2.16
N TYR A 38 -5.03 -4.34 3.38
CA TYR A 38 -3.78 -4.55 4.10
C TYR A 38 -3.82 -5.82 4.94
N GLN A 39 -2.63 -6.35 5.20
CA GLN A 39 -2.40 -7.47 6.09
C GLN A 39 -1.07 -7.25 6.79
N TYR A 40 -0.99 -7.61 8.06
CA TYR A 40 0.24 -7.40 8.82
C TYR A 40 0.59 -8.64 9.65
N SER A 41 1.87 -8.71 10.01
CA SER A 41 2.41 -9.72 10.92
C SER A 41 3.28 -9.00 11.94
N LEU A 42 2.93 -9.07 13.22
CA LEU A 42 3.60 -8.32 14.28
C LEU A 42 5.02 -8.81 14.58
N HIS A 43 5.35 -10.03 14.17
CA HIS A 43 6.65 -10.62 14.44
C HIS A 43 7.19 -11.25 13.16
N SER A 44 7.53 -10.41 12.19
CA SER A 44 8.04 -10.88 10.92
C SER A 44 9.55 -11.11 10.99
N THR A 45 9.99 -12.27 10.51
CA THR A 45 11.41 -12.57 10.37
C THR A 45 11.88 -12.49 8.92
N HIS A 46 10.97 -12.17 8.01
CA HIS A 46 11.26 -12.13 6.59
C HIS A 46 11.30 -10.71 6.06
N GLN A 47 12.25 -10.46 5.19
CA GLN A 47 12.33 -9.20 4.46
C GLN A 47 11.89 -9.41 3.02
N PRO A 48 11.36 -8.38 2.37
CA PRO A 48 11.16 -7.03 2.90
C PRO A 48 9.98 -6.97 3.87
N TYR A 49 10.06 -6.07 4.86
CA TYR A 49 8.96 -5.89 5.80
C TYR A 49 7.76 -5.19 5.19
N LEU A 50 7.97 -4.43 4.12
CA LEU A 50 6.90 -3.69 3.45
C LEU A 50 6.82 -4.12 1.99
N GLN A 51 5.66 -4.65 1.60
CA GLN A 51 5.37 -4.96 0.20
C GLN A 51 4.08 -4.27 -0.20
N ALA A 52 4.03 -3.75 -1.41
CA ALA A 52 2.86 -3.08 -1.91
C ALA A 52 2.63 -3.37 -3.38
N GLY A 53 1.37 -3.48 -3.74
CA GLY A 53 0.93 -3.58 -5.13
C GLY A 53 -0.09 -2.51 -5.43
N VAL A 54 -0.29 -2.23 -6.70
CA VAL A 54 -1.26 -1.24 -7.14
C VAL A 54 -2.15 -1.85 -8.22
N THR A 55 -3.40 -1.42 -8.25
CA THR A 55 -4.32 -1.83 -9.31
C THR A 55 -5.35 -0.75 -9.57
N VAL A 56 -6.06 -0.91 -10.68
CA VAL A 56 -7.14 -0.01 -11.05
C VAL A 56 -8.28 -0.86 -11.60
N SER A 57 -9.51 -0.48 -11.25
CA SER A 57 -10.68 -1.19 -11.76
C SER A 57 -10.82 -0.99 -13.28
N SER A 58 -11.06 -2.10 -14.00
CA SER A 58 -11.31 -2.03 -15.44
C SER A 58 -12.72 -1.51 -15.76
N ARG A 59 -13.55 -1.33 -14.74
CA ARG A 59 -14.93 -0.88 -14.91
C ARG A 59 -15.01 0.48 -15.58
N HIS A 60 -14.16 1.42 -15.20
CA HIS A 60 -14.17 2.78 -15.73
C HIS A 60 -13.02 3.06 -16.70
N PHE A 61 -12.05 2.16 -16.80
CA PHE A 61 -10.86 2.35 -17.63
C PHE A 61 -10.60 1.08 -18.42
N LYS A 62 -11.26 0.98 -19.58
CA LYS A 62 -11.18 -0.23 -20.40
C LYS A 62 -9.87 -0.33 -21.19
N LYS A 63 -9.23 0.81 -21.46
CA LYS A 63 -7.97 0.83 -22.21
C LYS A 63 -6.79 0.53 -21.28
N ALA A 64 -5.95 -0.42 -21.69
CA ALA A 64 -4.76 -0.78 -20.91
C ALA A 64 -3.83 0.40 -20.71
N THR A 65 -3.72 1.29 -21.70
CA THR A 65 -2.86 2.47 -21.60
C THR A 65 -3.31 3.40 -20.46
N GLN A 66 -4.62 3.56 -20.28
CA GLN A 66 -5.17 4.36 -19.19
C GLN A 66 -4.87 3.73 -17.84
N ARG A 67 -5.12 2.43 -17.70
CA ARG A 67 -4.84 1.71 -16.46
C ARG A 67 -3.37 1.74 -16.11
N ASN A 68 -2.50 1.56 -17.10
CA ASN A 68 -1.05 1.59 -16.86
C ASN A 68 -0.58 2.96 -16.40
N ARG A 69 -1.15 4.03 -16.94
CA ARG A 69 -0.83 5.40 -16.50
C ARG A 69 -1.24 5.62 -15.04
N ILE A 70 -2.43 5.17 -14.68
CA ILE A 70 -2.91 5.30 -13.30
C ILE A 70 -2.00 4.51 -12.35
N LYS A 71 -1.65 3.28 -12.71
CA LYS A 71 -0.76 2.46 -11.88
C LYS A 71 0.60 3.12 -11.69
N ARG A 72 1.13 3.76 -12.72
CA ARG A 72 2.39 4.49 -12.63
C ARG A 72 2.29 5.65 -11.64
N LEU A 73 1.20 6.40 -11.71
CA LEU A 73 0.97 7.52 -10.77
C LEU A 73 0.79 7.00 -9.34
N LEU A 74 0.10 5.89 -9.16
CA LEU A 74 -0.06 5.27 -7.83
C LEU A 74 1.28 4.85 -7.25
N ARG A 75 2.13 4.21 -8.05
CA ARG A 75 3.47 3.81 -7.60
C ARG A 75 4.30 5.02 -7.20
N GLU A 76 4.19 6.11 -7.95
CA GLU A 76 4.93 7.33 -7.64
C GLU A 76 4.44 7.96 -6.34
N ALA A 77 3.12 8.06 -6.14
CA ALA A 77 2.56 8.59 -4.91
C ALA A 77 2.97 7.74 -3.70
N TYR A 78 2.93 6.42 -3.85
CA TYR A 78 3.34 5.51 -2.79
C TYR A 78 4.84 5.63 -2.50
N ARG A 79 5.67 5.58 -3.54
CA ARG A 79 7.13 5.62 -3.41
C ARG A 79 7.61 6.82 -2.61
N THR A 80 7.02 7.98 -2.86
CA THR A 80 7.47 9.22 -2.23
C THR A 80 6.92 9.40 -0.80
N ASN A 81 5.94 8.61 -0.40
CA ASN A 81 5.28 8.79 0.90
C ASN A 81 5.48 7.61 1.87
N LYS A 82 6.16 6.54 1.44
CA LYS A 82 6.27 5.32 2.25
C LYS A 82 7.41 5.30 3.27
N VAL A 83 8.31 6.26 3.22
CA VAL A 83 9.60 6.19 3.92
C VAL A 83 9.43 6.05 5.44
N SER A 84 8.58 6.87 6.04
CA SER A 84 8.35 6.82 7.49
C SER A 84 7.76 5.48 7.91
N LEU A 85 6.81 4.97 7.14
CA LEU A 85 6.20 3.67 7.42
C LEU A 85 7.22 2.55 7.29
N GLN A 86 8.04 2.60 6.25
CA GLN A 86 9.07 1.60 6.02
C GLN A 86 10.07 1.55 7.20
N HIS A 87 10.53 2.71 7.65
CA HIS A 87 11.46 2.77 8.79
C HIS A 87 10.85 2.18 10.06
N PHE A 88 9.59 2.51 10.32
CA PHE A 88 8.88 1.97 11.48
C PHE A 88 8.80 0.45 11.42
N LEU A 89 8.44 -0.10 10.26
CA LEU A 89 8.32 -1.55 10.09
C LEU A 89 9.65 -2.26 10.27
N GLU A 90 10.72 -1.69 9.73
CA GLU A 90 12.06 -2.24 9.87
C GLU A 90 12.51 -2.22 11.34
N LEU A 91 12.26 -1.11 12.02
CA LEU A 91 12.65 -0.96 13.43
C LEU A 91 11.92 -1.95 14.32
N LYS A 92 10.64 -2.14 14.10
CA LYS A 92 9.79 -3.00 14.94
C LYS A 92 9.70 -4.44 14.45
N GLN A 93 10.29 -4.75 13.28
CA GLN A 93 10.22 -6.07 12.65
C GLN A 93 8.78 -6.52 12.42
N VAL A 94 7.95 -5.59 11.97
CA VAL A 94 6.55 -5.84 11.62
C VAL A 94 6.45 -5.95 10.11
N GLY A 95 5.83 -7.02 9.63
CA GLY A 95 5.56 -7.20 8.19
C GLY A 95 4.23 -6.56 7.82
N LEU A 96 4.19 -5.88 6.68
CA LEU A 96 2.97 -5.25 6.17
C LEU A 96 2.89 -5.42 4.67
N THR A 97 1.73 -5.88 4.22
CA THR A 97 1.42 -6.02 2.80
C THR A 97 0.24 -5.11 2.48
N LEU A 98 0.40 -4.29 1.45
CA LEU A 98 -0.62 -3.33 1.01
C LEU A 98 -1.02 -3.60 -0.43
N PHE A 99 -2.30 -3.41 -0.73
CA PHE A 99 -2.79 -3.41 -2.10
C PHE A 99 -3.62 -2.16 -2.31
N ILE A 100 -3.08 -1.24 -3.12
CA ILE A 100 -3.65 0.08 -3.34
C ILE A 100 -4.51 0.04 -4.59
N ILE A 101 -5.81 0.32 -4.44
CA ILE A 101 -6.78 0.22 -5.53
C ILE A 101 -7.31 1.61 -5.86
N TYR A 102 -7.19 2.01 -7.12
CA TYR A 102 -7.82 3.23 -7.59
C TYR A 102 -9.28 2.94 -7.90
N VAL A 103 -10.19 3.64 -7.22
CA VAL A 103 -11.63 3.44 -7.37
C VAL A 103 -12.32 4.66 -7.98
N GLY A 104 -11.56 5.66 -8.42
CA GLY A 104 -12.12 6.84 -9.05
C GLY A 104 -12.63 6.56 -10.46
N LYS A 105 -13.48 7.43 -10.97
CA LYS A 105 -14.10 7.29 -12.29
C LYS A 105 -13.37 8.07 -13.37
N GLU A 106 -12.54 9.03 -12.98
CA GLU A 106 -11.82 9.90 -13.90
C GLU A 106 -10.32 9.69 -13.78
N MET A 107 -9.58 10.11 -14.82
CA MET A 107 -8.11 10.05 -14.75
C MET A 107 -7.61 10.96 -13.65
N PRO A 108 -6.83 10.42 -12.69
CA PRO A 108 -6.34 11.25 -11.58
C PRO A 108 -5.12 12.06 -11.97
N ASP A 109 -4.85 13.13 -11.22
CA ASP A 109 -3.52 13.74 -11.23
C ASP A 109 -2.75 13.30 -10.00
N ILE A 110 -1.44 13.54 -10.02
CA ILE A 110 -0.55 13.08 -8.94
C ILE A 110 -0.89 13.74 -7.60
N HIS A 111 -1.39 14.97 -7.61
CA HIS A 111 -1.70 15.69 -6.37
C HIS A 111 -2.86 15.07 -5.61
N ILE A 112 -3.88 14.61 -6.34
CA ILE A 112 -5.02 13.92 -5.74
C ILE A 112 -4.57 12.62 -5.09
N LEU A 113 -3.73 11.87 -5.80
CA LEU A 113 -3.23 10.59 -5.29
C LEU A 113 -2.30 10.79 -4.10
N ASN A 114 -1.43 11.80 -4.15
CA ASN A 114 -0.56 12.12 -3.03
C ASN A 114 -1.35 12.44 -1.76
N ARG A 115 -2.41 13.24 -1.90
CA ARG A 115 -3.24 13.60 -0.74
C ARG A 115 -3.91 12.37 -0.13
N ALA A 116 -4.43 11.48 -0.97
CA ALA A 116 -5.08 10.26 -0.48
C ALA A 116 -4.07 9.34 0.22
N VAL A 117 -2.88 9.16 -0.35
CA VAL A 117 -1.83 8.34 0.25
C VAL A 117 -1.35 8.96 1.56
N GLN A 118 -1.15 10.27 1.59
CA GLN A 118 -0.71 10.98 2.81
C GLN A 118 -1.73 10.87 3.94
N LYS A 119 -2.99 10.66 3.61
CA LYS A 119 -4.03 10.43 4.60
C LYS A 119 -4.08 8.97 5.04
N LEU A 120 -3.95 8.04 4.11
CA LEU A 120 -4.14 6.60 4.38
C LEU A 120 -2.95 5.95 5.09
N LEU A 121 -1.71 6.31 4.73
CA LEU A 121 -0.54 5.67 5.36
C LEU A 121 -0.46 5.97 6.86
N PRO A 122 -0.70 7.19 7.34
CA PRO A 122 -0.76 7.42 8.79
C PRO A 122 -1.87 6.64 9.48
N GLU A 123 -3.01 6.41 8.82
CA GLU A 123 -4.08 5.60 9.39
C GLU A 123 -3.62 4.15 9.60
N ILE A 124 -2.89 3.60 8.63
CA ILE A 124 -2.31 2.26 8.77
C ILE A 124 -1.32 2.22 9.93
N PHE A 125 -0.48 3.25 10.04
CA PHE A 125 0.48 3.38 11.13
C PHE A 125 -0.23 3.33 12.48
N ASN A 126 -1.33 4.06 12.62
CA ASN A 126 -2.12 4.08 13.86
C ASN A 126 -2.75 2.72 14.16
N VAL A 127 -3.23 2.01 13.14
CA VAL A 127 -3.76 0.66 13.31
C VAL A 127 -2.68 -0.27 13.86
N LEU A 128 -1.47 -0.21 13.30
CA LEU A 128 -0.37 -1.05 13.75
C LEU A 128 0.04 -0.73 15.18
N LEU A 129 0.12 0.55 15.53
CA LEU A 129 0.45 0.95 16.89
C LEU A 129 -0.58 0.42 17.89
N HIS A 130 -1.86 0.52 17.56
CA HIS A 130 -2.93 0.03 18.41
C HIS A 130 -2.83 -1.49 18.63
N GLU A 131 -2.59 -2.24 17.55
CA GLU A 131 -2.47 -3.69 17.62
C GLU A 131 -1.25 -4.11 18.43
N MET A 132 -0.14 -3.40 18.28
CA MET A 132 1.07 -3.70 19.04
C MET A 132 0.85 -3.46 20.54
N ASP A 133 0.17 -2.37 20.90
CA ASP A 133 -0.14 -2.08 22.30
C ASP A 133 -1.07 -3.13 22.90
N THR A 134 -2.03 -3.61 22.13
CA THR A 134 -2.98 -4.62 22.57
C THR A 134 -2.29 -5.96 22.83
N THR A 135 -1.30 -6.32 22.01
CA THR A 135 -0.63 -7.62 22.14
C THR A 135 0.55 -7.60 23.11
N SER A 136 1.02 -6.43 23.52
CA SER A 136 2.17 -6.33 24.45
C SER A 136 1.79 -6.50 25.91
N ASN A 137 0.51 -6.69 26.20
CA ASN A 137 0.03 -6.99 27.54
C ASN A 137 -0.04 -8.52 27.75
#